data_60fac6b0e5ee7e81ef7b2c531cc6e3fc
#
_entry.id   60fac6b0e5ee7e81ef7b2c531cc6e3fc
#
_cell.length_a   1.000
_cell.length_b   1.000
_cell.length_c   1.000
_cell.angle_alpha   90.00
_cell.angle_beta   90.00
_cell.angle_gamma   90.00
#
_symmetry.space_group_name_H-M   'P 1'
#
loop_
_entity.id
_entity.type
_entity.pdbx_description
1 polymer ?
#
loop_
_entity_poly.entity_id
_entity_poly.type
_entity_poly.pdbx_seq_one_letter_code
_entity_poly.pdbx_strand_id
1 'polypeptide(L)'
;FTGAFGDGIEVPAAGFAFSLERLEAARTSAEDAASDGDHAVGRGAEGPLRIAVPKGSLKADTLDVLEAAGLDVAELRDPGRHLIVRGRDTRAGEGAVGDIEFVIVRPSDAPAFVGCGGADCGICGWDSLIEADLNLLQLVDLGYGLCTFIEAEPAWRAGQAERNYARRGSLRVATKYPRIASVWYAERGVNADIVSLHGNIELGPIVGMTDRIVDITATGATLRDNDLVITGRIMDCTARFFVNPGAARLDPRVRNLADRLAAAVKDKHFEPVAGSAQ
;
A
#
# COMPACT_ATOMS: atom_id res chain seq x y z
N PHE A 1 -10.72 -22.14 22.37
CA PHE A 1 -9.39 -22.02 22.99
C PHE A 1 -9.59 -21.36 24.35
N THR A 2 -9.59 -22.13 25.42
CA THR A 2 -9.45 -21.63 26.78
C THR A 2 -7.96 -21.52 27.05
N GLY A 3 -7.42 -20.31 27.04
CA GLY A 3 -6.08 -20.04 27.53
C GLY A 3 -6.13 -19.75 29.01
N ALA A 4 -5.54 -20.61 29.84
CA ALA A 4 -5.29 -20.29 31.24
C ALA A 4 -4.12 -19.31 31.31
N PHE A 5 -4.39 -18.07 31.68
CA PHE A 5 -3.37 -17.12 32.16
C PHE A 5 -3.31 -17.26 33.70
N GLY A 6 -2.10 -17.43 34.22
CA GLY A 6 -1.77 -17.72 35.60
C GLY A 6 -2.79 -17.23 36.64
N ASP A 7 -3.05 -18.04 37.65
CA ASP A 7 -3.98 -17.85 38.75
C ASP A 7 -5.47 -18.26 38.53
N GLY A 8 -5.75 -19.11 37.51
CA GLY A 8 -7.05 -19.76 37.41
C GLY A 8 -8.24 -18.86 37.06
N ILE A 9 -7.99 -17.69 36.47
CA ILE A 9 -9.05 -16.84 35.92
C ILE A 9 -9.35 -17.31 34.50
N GLU A 10 -10.46 -18.03 34.32
CA GLU A 10 -11.04 -18.27 33.00
C GLU A 10 -11.57 -16.95 32.44
N VAL A 11 -10.88 -16.40 31.47
CA VAL A 11 -11.43 -15.30 30.64
C VAL A 11 -12.20 -15.95 29.49
N PRO A 12 -13.54 -15.79 29.41
CA PRO A 12 -14.27 -16.27 28.25
C PRO A 12 -13.74 -15.55 27.02
N ALA A 13 -13.29 -16.28 26.04
CA ALA A 13 -12.95 -15.75 24.73
C ALA A 13 -14.24 -15.31 24.01
N ALA A 14 -14.83 -14.23 24.51
CA ALA A 14 -15.97 -13.59 23.87
C ALA A 14 -15.49 -12.95 22.57
N GLY A 15 -15.78 -13.59 21.46
CA GLY A 15 -15.66 -12.98 20.14
C GLY A 15 -15.00 -13.80 19.04
N PHE A 16 -14.30 -14.91 19.32
CA PHE A 16 -13.61 -15.70 18.30
C PHE A 16 -13.86 -17.21 18.37
N ALA A 17 -15.01 -17.63 18.92
CA ALA A 17 -15.45 -19.01 18.75
C ALA A 17 -15.98 -19.19 17.32
N PHE A 18 -15.09 -19.31 16.35
CA PHE A 18 -15.44 -20.02 15.13
C PHE A 18 -15.58 -21.49 15.52
N SER A 19 -16.82 -22.03 15.52
CA SER A 19 -16.98 -23.46 15.68
C SER A 19 -16.27 -24.15 14.51
N LEU A 20 -15.65 -25.29 14.78
CA LEU A 20 -14.99 -26.10 13.73
C LEU A 20 -15.96 -26.37 12.57
N GLU A 21 -17.24 -26.55 12.87
CA GLU A 21 -18.34 -26.70 11.91
C GLU A 21 -18.53 -25.47 11.00
N ARG A 22 -18.35 -24.24 11.51
CA ARG A 22 -18.39 -23.02 10.68
C ARG A 22 -17.17 -22.87 9.81
N LEU A 23 -16.00 -23.29 10.29
CA LEU A 23 -14.77 -23.34 9.48
C LEU A 23 -14.86 -24.42 8.39
N GLU A 24 -15.42 -25.57 8.71
CA GLU A 24 -15.67 -26.65 7.75
C GLU A 24 -16.74 -26.23 6.72
N ALA A 25 -17.84 -25.62 7.16
CA ALA A 25 -18.87 -25.08 6.27
C ALA A 25 -18.34 -23.95 5.39
N ALA A 26 -17.48 -23.07 5.92
CA ALA A 26 -16.83 -22.03 5.13
C ALA A 26 -15.82 -22.63 4.13
N ARG A 27 -15.12 -23.73 4.50
CA ARG A 27 -14.21 -24.42 3.60
C ARG A 27 -14.97 -25.15 2.49
N THR A 28 -16.04 -25.85 2.82
CA THR A 28 -16.91 -26.54 1.83
C THR A 28 -17.56 -25.52 0.91
N SER A 29 -18.07 -24.41 1.44
CA SER A 29 -18.63 -23.31 0.65
C SER A 29 -17.58 -22.63 -0.25
N ALA A 30 -16.32 -22.56 0.20
CA ALA A 30 -15.20 -22.05 -0.61
C ALA A 30 -14.73 -23.06 -1.66
N GLU A 31 -14.81 -24.35 -1.36
CA GLU A 31 -14.52 -25.44 -2.29
C GLU A 31 -15.63 -25.54 -3.37
N ASP A 32 -16.90 -25.40 -2.97
CA ASP A 32 -18.04 -25.33 -3.90
C ASP A 32 -18.02 -24.05 -4.74
N ALA A 33 -17.64 -22.90 -4.16
CA ALA A 33 -17.44 -21.65 -4.88
C ALA A 33 -16.21 -21.72 -5.82
N ALA A 34 -15.20 -22.53 -5.47
CA ALA A 34 -14.05 -22.79 -6.34
C ALA A 34 -14.40 -23.72 -7.51
N SER A 35 -15.44 -24.55 -7.40
CA SER A 35 -15.96 -25.39 -8.49
C SER A 35 -16.88 -24.62 -9.44
N ASP A 36 -17.48 -23.51 -8.95
CA ASP A 36 -18.34 -22.61 -9.74
C ASP A 36 -17.65 -21.26 -10.02
N GLY A 37 -16.39 -21.13 -9.58
CA GLY A 37 -15.66 -19.88 -9.43
C GLY A 37 -14.71 -19.56 -10.54
N ASP A 38 -15.22 -18.96 -11.58
CA ASP A 38 -14.49 -18.18 -12.58
C ASP A 38 -14.00 -16.78 -12.03
N HIS A 39 -13.78 -16.65 -10.72
CA HIS A 39 -13.53 -15.34 -10.09
C HIS A 39 -12.14 -15.12 -9.49
N ALA A 40 -11.25 -16.13 -9.52
CA ALA A 40 -9.88 -16.00 -9.01
C ALA A 40 -8.79 -16.40 -10.00
N VAL A 41 -9.17 -16.86 -11.18
CA VAL A 41 -8.23 -17.10 -12.28
C VAL A 41 -8.13 -15.79 -13.05
N GLY A 42 -6.91 -15.23 -13.16
CA GLY A 42 -6.66 -14.05 -13.99
C GLY A 42 -7.40 -14.22 -15.31
N ARG A 43 -8.21 -13.23 -15.69
CA ARG A 43 -8.90 -13.22 -16.98
C ARG A 43 -7.80 -13.37 -18.01
N GLY A 44 -7.76 -14.48 -18.74
CA GLY A 44 -6.79 -14.66 -19.80
C GLY A 44 -6.82 -13.47 -20.78
N ALA A 45 -5.94 -13.43 -21.75
CA ALA A 45 -5.76 -12.32 -22.71
C ALA A 45 -7.03 -11.89 -23.50
N GLU A 46 -8.20 -12.35 -23.11
CA GLU A 46 -9.51 -11.98 -23.65
C GLU A 46 -10.08 -10.77 -22.91
N GLY A 47 -10.33 -9.68 -23.63
CA GLY A 47 -10.88 -8.44 -23.12
C GLY A 47 -9.83 -7.36 -22.80
N PRO A 48 -10.25 -6.18 -22.28
CA PRO A 48 -9.35 -5.08 -21.95
C PRO A 48 -8.46 -5.41 -20.77
N LEU A 49 -7.19 -4.99 -20.81
CA LEU A 49 -6.28 -5.06 -19.66
C LEU A 49 -6.74 -4.05 -18.61
N ARG A 50 -6.98 -4.49 -17.38
CA ARG A 50 -7.38 -3.62 -16.27
C ARG A 50 -6.18 -3.17 -15.48
N ILE A 51 -6.03 -1.85 -15.36
CA ILE A 51 -4.94 -1.21 -14.63
C ILE A 51 -5.51 -0.37 -13.49
N ALA A 52 -5.24 -0.75 -12.24
CA ALA A 52 -5.55 0.07 -11.09
C ALA A 52 -4.62 1.28 -11.03
N VAL A 53 -5.16 2.49 -11.14
CA VAL A 53 -4.40 3.73 -11.20
C VAL A 53 -4.70 4.62 -9.99
N PRO A 54 -3.68 5.24 -9.38
CA PRO A 54 -3.86 6.04 -8.18
C PRO A 54 -4.49 7.39 -8.49
N LYS A 55 -5.38 7.84 -7.62
CA LYS A 55 -5.80 9.23 -7.53
C LYS A 55 -4.94 10.00 -6.53
N GLY A 56 -5.05 11.31 -6.53
CA GLY A 56 -4.33 12.19 -5.58
C GLY A 56 -2.91 12.51 -6.06
N SER A 57 -1.95 12.56 -5.14
CA SER A 57 -0.60 13.07 -5.40
C SER A 57 0.18 12.31 -6.48
N LEU A 58 -0.06 11.01 -6.61
CA LEU A 58 0.63 10.19 -7.62
C LEU A 58 0.01 10.29 -9.03
N LYS A 59 -1.18 10.93 -9.18
CA LYS A 59 -1.92 10.91 -10.44
C LYS A 59 -1.12 11.51 -11.61
N ALA A 60 -0.54 12.69 -11.42
CA ALA A 60 0.14 13.42 -12.49
C ALA A 60 1.32 12.62 -13.08
N ASP A 61 2.22 12.18 -12.22
CA ASP A 61 3.38 11.39 -12.63
C ASP A 61 2.98 10.02 -13.22
N THR A 62 1.88 9.43 -12.70
CA THR A 62 1.33 8.19 -13.26
C THR A 62 0.83 8.39 -14.69
N LEU A 63 0.11 9.48 -14.98
CA LEU A 63 -0.32 9.81 -16.33
C LEU A 63 0.88 9.95 -17.28
N ASP A 64 1.89 10.66 -16.83
CA ASP A 64 3.09 10.94 -17.64
C ASP A 64 3.87 9.67 -17.96
N VAL A 65 3.99 8.74 -17.02
CA VAL A 65 4.72 7.49 -17.25
C VAL A 65 3.92 6.52 -18.13
N LEU A 66 2.59 6.46 -17.98
CA LEU A 66 1.71 5.65 -18.83
C LEU A 66 1.71 6.17 -20.27
N GLU A 67 1.64 7.48 -20.46
CA GLU A 67 1.72 8.11 -21.79
C GLU A 67 3.10 7.86 -22.45
N ALA A 68 4.20 8.01 -21.72
CA ALA A 68 5.55 7.66 -22.18
C ALA A 68 5.68 6.17 -22.53
N ALA A 69 4.99 5.30 -21.81
CA ALA A 69 4.90 3.89 -22.15
C ALA A 69 4.01 3.62 -23.39
N GLY A 70 3.39 4.65 -24.00
CA GLY A 70 2.59 4.56 -25.22
C GLY A 70 1.14 4.18 -24.99
N LEU A 71 0.57 4.52 -23.84
CA LEU A 71 -0.86 4.35 -23.57
C LEU A 71 -1.61 5.66 -23.78
N ASP A 72 -2.80 5.59 -24.39
CA ASP A 72 -3.71 6.72 -24.46
C ASP A 72 -4.37 6.92 -23.09
N VAL A 73 -4.07 8.03 -22.46
CA VAL A 73 -4.54 8.42 -21.12
C VAL A 73 -5.51 9.62 -21.16
N ALA A 74 -6.05 9.97 -22.31
CA ALA A 74 -6.87 11.17 -22.48
C ALA A 74 -8.09 11.17 -21.56
N GLU A 75 -8.87 10.07 -21.53
CA GLU A 75 -10.01 9.93 -20.61
C GLU A 75 -9.59 9.84 -19.14
N LEU A 76 -8.41 9.27 -18.85
CA LEU A 76 -7.89 9.18 -17.48
C LEU A 76 -7.44 10.56 -16.96
N ARG A 77 -7.02 11.46 -17.83
CA ARG A 77 -6.59 12.82 -17.47
C ARG A 77 -7.75 13.63 -16.93
N ASP A 78 -8.93 13.52 -17.57
CA ASP A 78 -10.18 14.15 -17.10
C ASP A 78 -11.33 13.14 -17.02
N PRO A 79 -11.36 12.29 -15.99
CA PRO A 79 -12.34 11.23 -15.87
C PRO A 79 -13.72 11.73 -15.39
N GLY A 80 -13.87 13.01 -15.06
CA GLY A 80 -15.09 13.53 -14.42
C GLY A 80 -15.42 12.78 -13.13
N ARG A 81 -16.60 12.13 -13.07
CA ARG A 81 -17.02 11.30 -11.93
C ARG A 81 -16.88 9.79 -12.19
N HIS A 82 -16.34 9.41 -13.34
CA HIS A 82 -16.15 8.00 -13.66
C HIS A 82 -15.02 7.39 -12.85
N LEU A 83 -15.24 6.19 -12.34
CA LEU A 83 -14.25 5.41 -11.61
C LEU A 83 -13.54 4.39 -12.50
N ILE A 84 -14.09 4.13 -13.68
CA ILE A 84 -13.47 3.32 -14.73
C ILE A 84 -13.55 4.15 -16.02
N VAL A 85 -12.41 4.31 -16.68
CA VAL A 85 -12.30 4.99 -17.97
C VAL A 85 -11.53 4.10 -18.94
N ARG A 86 -11.78 4.30 -20.23
CA ARG A 86 -11.15 3.51 -21.28
C ARG A 86 -9.87 4.17 -21.77
N GLY A 87 -8.99 3.32 -22.23
CA GLY A 87 -7.78 3.71 -22.95
C GLY A 87 -7.41 2.61 -23.93
N ARG A 88 -6.36 2.85 -24.66
CA ARG A 88 -5.82 1.88 -25.60
C ARG A 88 -4.31 2.04 -25.73
N ASP A 89 -3.70 1.00 -26.25
CA ASP A 89 -2.32 1.11 -26.68
C ASP A 89 -2.24 1.97 -27.96
N THR A 90 -1.35 2.94 -27.97
CA THR A 90 -1.09 3.75 -29.17
C THR A 90 -0.15 3.06 -30.15
N ARG A 91 0.46 1.95 -29.73
CA ARG A 91 1.35 1.12 -30.54
C ARG A 91 0.52 -0.03 -31.17
N ALA A 92 0.90 -0.43 -32.37
CA ALA A 92 0.30 -1.57 -33.07
C ALA A 92 1.36 -2.64 -33.28
N GLY A 93 0.91 -3.89 -33.42
CA GLY A 93 1.76 -5.04 -33.74
C GLY A 93 2.13 -5.91 -32.54
N GLU A 94 3.20 -6.69 -32.69
CA GLU A 94 3.67 -7.61 -31.66
C GLU A 94 4.07 -6.83 -30.38
N GLY A 95 3.58 -7.28 -29.24
CA GLY A 95 3.80 -6.62 -27.95
C GLY A 95 2.81 -5.49 -27.61
N ALA A 96 1.79 -5.25 -28.44
CA ALA A 96 0.71 -4.33 -28.11
C ALA A 96 -0.10 -4.83 -26.91
N VAL A 97 -0.50 -3.89 -26.05
CA VAL A 97 -1.32 -4.15 -24.86
C VAL A 97 -2.82 -4.21 -25.24
N GLY A 98 -3.22 -3.58 -26.35
CA GLY A 98 -4.59 -3.54 -26.84
C GLY A 98 -5.48 -2.54 -26.06
N ASP A 99 -6.74 -2.94 -25.87
CA ASP A 99 -7.70 -2.13 -25.12
C ASP A 99 -7.42 -2.18 -23.63
N ILE A 100 -7.64 -1.05 -22.96
CA ILE A 100 -7.34 -0.85 -21.54
C ILE A 100 -8.56 -0.30 -20.81
N GLU A 101 -8.78 -0.76 -19.60
CA GLU A 101 -9.65 -0.15 -18.60
C GLU A 101 -8.81 0.36 -17.43
N PHE A 102 -8.79 1.66 -17.21
CA PHE A 102 -8.19 2.25 -16.02
C PHE A 102 -9.20 2.27 -14.88
N VAL A 103 -8.88 1.59 -13.78
CA VAL A 103 -9.68 1.55 -12.55
C VAL A 103 -9.11 2.57 -11.58
N ILE A 104 -9.82 3.67 -11.32
CA ILE A 104 -9.34 4.80 -10.54
C ILE A 104 -9.61 4.55 -9.05
N VAL A 105 -8.55 4.35 -8.28
CA VAL A 105 -8.63 3.97 -6.88
C VAL A 105 -7.76 4.86 -5.97
N ARG A 106 -7.94 4.76 -4.67
CA ARG A 106 -6.96 5.32 -3.72
C ARG A 106 -5.68 4.46 -3.78
N PRO A 107 -4.48 5.06 -3.63
CA PRO A 107 -3.23 4.28 -3.62
C PRO A 107 -3.26 3.12 -2.60
N SER A 108 -3.83 3.34 -1.41
CA SER A 108 -3.97 2.32 -0.36
C SER A 108 -4.87 1.13 -0.74
N ASP A 109 -5.79 1.34 -1.69
CA ASP A 109 -6.78 0.34 -2.05
C ASP A 109 -6.33 -0.47 -3.29
N ALA A 110 -5.42 0.08 -4.09
CA ALA A 110 -4.93 -0.54 -5.32
C ALA A 110 -4.42 -1.99 -5.13
N PRO A 111 -3.66 -2.32 -4.06
CA PRO A 111 -3.23 -3.70 -3.82
C PRO A 111 -4.40 -4.67 -3.67
N ALA A 112 -5.47 -4.28 -2.97
CA ALA A 112 -6.65 -5.13 -2.79
C ALA A 112 -7.40 -5.34 -4.11
N PHE A 113 -7.55 -4.28 -4.95
CA PHE A 113 -8.18 -4.41 -6.26
C PHE A 113 -7.44 -5.40 -7.17
N VAL A 114 -6.11 -5.35 -7.17
CA VAL A 114 -5.30 -6.28 -7.98
C VAL A 114 -5.25 -7.68 -7.34
N GLY A 115 -5.12 -7.75 -6.03
CA GLY A 115 -5.08 -9.03 -5.30
C GLY A 115 -6.36 -9.85 -5.44
N CYS A 116 -7.52 -9.17 -5.44
CA CYS A 116 -8.83 -9.80 -5.60
C CYS A 116 -9.30 -9.91 -7.06
N GLY A 117 -8.46 -9.60 -8.06
CA GLY A 117 -8.81 -9.73 -9.48
C GLY A 117 -9.74 -8.66 -10.02
N GLY A 118 -9.95 -7.55 -9.30
CA GLY A 118 -10.65 -6.36 -9.79
C GLY A 118 -9.87 -5.60 -10.86
N ALA A 119 -8.54 -5.75 -10.84
CA ALA A 119 -7.62 -5.32 -11.87
C ALA A 119 -6.50 -6.36 -12.04
N ASP A 120 -5.86 -6.39 -13.22
CA ASP A 120 -4.79 -7.33 -13.54
C ASP A 120 -3.44 -6.86 -13.00
N CYS A 121 -3.23 -5.56 -13.01
CA CYS A 121 -2.04 -4.87 -12.53
C CYS A 121 -2.41 -3.49 -11.96
N GLY A 122 -1.44 -2.81 -11.35
CA GLY A 122 -1.71 -1.50 -10.78
C GLY A 122 -0.45 -0.70 -10.46
N ILE A 123 -0.69 0.55 -10.07
CA ILE A 123 0.34 1.48 -9.62
C ILE A 123 -0.07 2.04 -8.25
N CYS A 124 0.82 1.96 -7.28
CA CYS A 124 0.67 2.63 -5.99
C CYS A 124 2.04 2.90 -5.35
N GLY A 125 2.06 3.57 -4.20
CA GLY A 125 3.29 3.72 -3.42
C GLY A 125 3.76 2.39 -2.84
N TRP A 126 5.07 2.25 -2.66
CA TRP A 126 5.67 1.06 -2.03
C TRP A 126 5.14 0.82 -0.61
N ASP A 127 4.82 1.91 0.11
CA ASP A 127 4.13 1.90 1.39
C ASP A 127 2.83 1.09 1.37
N SER A 128 2.01 1.33 0.37
CA SER A 128 0.70 0.69 0.25
C SER A 128 0.83 -0.81 -0.06
N LEU A 129 1.86 -1.22 -0.82
CA LEU A 129 2.13 -2.64 -1.10
C LEU A 129 2.60 -3.38 0.15
N ILE A 130 3.53 -2.80 0.92
CA ILE A 130 4.04 -3.41 2.16
C ILE A 130 2.91 -3.51 3.20
N GLU A 131 2.14 -2.44 3.38
CA GLU A 131 1.09 -2.40 4.38
C GLU A 131 -0.03 -3.40 4.07
N ALA A 132 -0.37 -3.59 2.78
CA ALA A 132 -1.41 -4.51 2.36
C ALA A 132 -1.05 -5.99 2.58
N ASP A 133 0.23 -6.34 2.56
CA ASP A 133 0.74 -7.71 2.74
C ASP A 133 0.04 -8.78 1.90
N LEU A 134 -0.26 -8.44 0.66
CA LEU A 134 -0.90 -9.35 -0.29
C LEU A 134 0.15 -10.02 -1.18
N ASN A 135 -0.16 -11.23 -1.66
CA ASN A 135 0.70 -11.93 -2.60
C ASN A 135 0.64 -11.27 -3.98
N LEU A 136 1.40 -10.20 -4.15
CA LEU A 136 1.51 -9.42 -5.39
C LEU A 136 2.97 -9.37 -5.84
N LEU A 137 3.18 -9.29 -7.15
CA LEU A 137 4.51 -9.19 -7.74
C LEU A 137 4.79 -7.73 -8.09
N GLN A 138 5.79 -7.13 -7.45
CA GLN A 138 6.34 -5.85 -7.89
C GLN A 138 7.24 -6.09 -9.10
N LEU A 139 6.98 -5.42 -10.22
CA LEU A 139 7.77 -5.56 -11.44
C LEU A 139 8.66 -4.36 -11.72
N VAL A 140 8.20 -3.13 -11.47
CA VAL A 140 8.95 -1.91 -11.81
C VAL A 140 8.91 -0.92 -10.65
N ASP A 141 10.08 -0.36 -10.32
CA ASP A 141 10.18 0.89 -9.55
C ASP A 141 10.03 2.05 -10.51
N LEU A 142 8.99 2.86 -10.32
CA LEU A 142 8.69 3.98 -11.20
C LEU A 142 9.44 5.26 -10.86
N GLY A 143 10.13 5.30 -9.70
CA GLY A 143 11.07 6.35 -9.31
C GLY A 143 10.44 7.68 -8.90
N TYR A 144 9.13 7.89 -9.05
CA TYR A 144 8.43 9.10 -8.65
C TYR A 144 7.64 8.92 -7.35
N GLY A 145 7.06 10.01 -6.83
CA GLY A 145 6.27 9.99 -5.61
C GLY A 145 7.10 9.70 -4.37
N LEU A 146 8.37 10.13 -4.35
CA LEU A 146 9.29 9.90 -3.23
C LEU A 146 8.71 10.44 -1.93
N CYS A 147 8.61 9.58 -0.95
CA CYS A 147 8.33 9.93 0.43
C CYS A 147 9.18 9.06 1.38
N THR A 148 9.37 9.55 2.59
CA THR A 148 10.13 8.84 3.62
C THR A 148 9.21 8.46 4.77
N PHE A 149 9.24 7.22 5.20
CA PHE A 149 8.67 6.81 6.48
C PHE A 149 9.57 7.26 7.60
N ILE A 150 8.95 7.91 8.59
CA ILE A 150 9.64 8.44 9.76
C ILE A 150 8.92 8.04 11.04
N GLU A 151 9.66 8.02 12.11
CA GLU A 151 9.19 8.08 13.47
C GLU A 151 9.38 9.51 13.99
N ALA A 152 8.38 10.08 14.65
CA ALA A 152 8.48 11.43 15.18
C ALA A 152 7.76 11.56 16.54
N GLU A 153 8.18 12.57 17.33
CA GLU A 153 7.57 12.94 18.60
C GLU A 153 7.48 14.46 18.76
N PRO A 154 6.61 15.00 19.63
CA PRO A 154 6.57 16.44 19.90
C PRO A 154 7.87 16.95 20.50
N ALA A 155 8.44 18.02 19.95
CA ALA A 155 9.68 18.63 20.41
C ALA A 155 9.66 19.01 21.91
N TRP A 156 8.50 19.53 22.39
CA TRP A 156 8.32 19.91 23.79
C TRP A 156 8.17 18.71 24.74
N ARG A 157 8.08 17.49 24.22
CA ARG A 157 7.99 16.23 25.00
C ARG A 157 9.22 15.36 24.85
N ALA A 158 10.31 15.89 24.36
CA ALA A 158 11.55 15.14 24.15
C ALA A 158 11.95 14.34 25.40
N GLY A 159 12.25 13.04 25.20
CA GLY A 159 12.55 12.10 26.29
C GLY A 159 11.34 11.62 27.10
N GLN A 160 10.11 12.08 26.81
CA GLN A 160 8.92 11.58 27.51
C GLN A 160 8.54 10.17 27.04
N ALA A 161 8.77 9.85 25.78
CA ALA A 161 8.52 8.53 25.21
C ALA A 161 9.35 7.47 25.94
N GLU A 162 10.64 7.71 26.17
CA GLU A 162 11.55 6.82 26.91
C GLU A 162 11.12 6.64 28.36
N ARG A 163 10.76 7.73 29.04
CA ARG A 163 10.24 7.65 30.41
C ARG A 163 8.94 6.86 30.51
N ASN A 164 8.06 7.05 29.53
CA ASN A 164 6.82 6.31 29.44
C ASN A 164 7.06 4.82 29.17
N TYR A 165 7.99 4.50 28.27
CA TYR A 165 8.42 3.13 28.00
C TYR A 165 8.99 2.47 29.25
N ALA A 166 9.91 3.11 29.95
CA ALA A 166 10.50 2.57 31.18
C ALA A 166 9.45 2.28 32.26
N ARG A 167 8.36 3.05 32.30
CA ARG A 167 7.28 2.89 33.27
C ARG A 167 6.23 1.84 32.87
N ARG A 168 5.89 1.76 31.57
CA ARG A 168 4.81 0.92 31.06
C ARG A 168 5.28 -0.39 30.42
N GLY A 169 6.55 -0.44 29.99
CA GLY A 169 7.08 -1.53 29.18
C GLY A 169 6.65 -1.48 27.73
N SER A 170 5.95 -0.43 27.28
CA SER A 170 5.53 -0.25 25.89
C SER A 170 5.50 1.22 25.47
N LEU A 171 5.72 1.48 24.18
CA LEU A 171 5.44 2.77 23.53
C LEU A 171 4.05 2.75 22.91
N ARG A 172 3.30 3.84 23.00
CA ARG A 172 2.08 4.04 22.23
C ARG A 172 2.39 4.80 20.96
N VAL A 173 2.05 4.24 19.82
CA VAL A 173 2.43 4.79 18.51
C VAL A 173 1.20 4.96 17.64
N ALA A 174 0.90 6.20 17.22
CA ALA A 174 -0.17 6.45 16.26
C ALA A 174 0.37 6.29 14.84
N THR A 175 -0.39 5.63 13.98
CA THR A 175 -0.01 5.43 12.59
C THR A 175 -1.22 5.09 11.71
N LYS A 176 -1.09 5.39 10.41
CA LYS A 176 -1.96 4.88 9.36
C LYS A 176 -1.46 3.52 8.81
N TYR A 177 -0.27 3.12 9.21
CA TYR A 177 0.47 1.96 8.68
C TYR A 177 0.85 1.00 9.82
N PRO A 178 -0.15 0.33 10.42
CA PRO A 178 0.05 -0.50 11.60
C PRO A 178 1.04 -1.66 11.38
N ARG A 179 1.05 -2.25 10.19
CA ARG A 179 1.96 -3.34 9.87
C ARG A 179 3.41 -2.87 9.79
N ILE A 180 3.66 -1.81 9.02
CA ILE A 180 5.01 -1.23 8.88
C ILE A 180 5.55 -0.81 10.25
N ALA A 181 4.73 -0.13 11.05
CA ALA A 181 5.12 0.28 12.40
C ALA A 181 5.41 -0.92 13.31
N SER A 182 4.57 -1.96 13.28
CA SER A 182 4.78 -3.16 14.09
C SER A 182 6.09 -3.86 13.76
N VAL A 183 6.41 -4.01 12.48
CA VAL A 183 7.65 -4.62 12.02
C VAL A 183 8.85 -3.78 12.47
N TRP A 184 8.79 -2.44 12.28
CA TRP A 184 9.85 -1.52 12.67
C TRP A 184 10.24 -1.64 14.15
N TYR A 185 9.25 -1.69 15.05
CA TYR A 185 9.50 -1.80 16.48
C TYR A 185 9.91 -3.21 16.89
N ALA A 186 9.33 -4.24 16.28
CA ALA A 186 9.68 -5.63 16.55
C ALA A 186 11.15 -5.94 16.22
N GLU A 187 11.65 -5.45 15.08
CA GLU A 187 13.05 -5.61 14.68
C GLU A 187 14.05 -4.94 15.65
N ARG A 188 13.59 -3.95 16.39
CA ARG A 188 14.38 -3.22 17.41
C ARG A 188 14.21 -3.75 18.82
N GLY A 189 13.39 -4.79 18.99
CA GLY A 189 13.07 -5.34 20.32
C GLY A 189 12.29 -4.36 21.18
N VAL A 190 11.60 -3.38 20.59
CA VAL A 190 10.78 -2.40 21.31
C VAL A 190 9.33 -2.85 21.28
N ASN A 191 8.73 -2.99 22.46
CA ASN A 191 7.31 -3.28 22.58
C ASN A 191 6.48 -2.03 22.27
N ALA A 192 5.64 -2.06 21.25
CA ALA A 192 4.83 -0.93 20.81
C ALA A 192 3.33 -1.28 20.77
N ASP A 193 2.53 -0.44 21.41
CA ASP A 193 1.07 -0.45 21.33
C ASP A 193 0.66 0.42 20.15
N ILE A 194 0.31 -0.22 19.04
CA ILE A 194 -0.03 0.48 17.80
C ILE A 194 -1.48 0.97 17.84
N VAL A 195 -1.66 2.27 17.68
CA VAL A 195 -2.95 2.95 17.57
C VAL A 195 -3.19 3.31 16.10
N SER A 196 -4.04 2.54 15.44
CA SER A 196 -4.36 2.77 14.02
C SER A 196 -5.30 3.97 13.88
N LEU A 197 -4.89 4.97 13.10
CA LEU A 197 -5.67 6.17 12.75
C LEU A 197 -5.75 6.31 11.24
N HIS A 198 -6.80 6.97 10.74
CA HIS A 198 -7.02 7.14 9.30
C HIS A 198 -6.70 8.56 8.79
N GLY A 199 -6.37 9.48 9.69
CA GLY A 199 -6.00 10.87 9.40
C GLY A 199 -5.60 11.61 10.65
N ASN A 200 -4.96 12.79 10.50
CA ASN A 200 -4.46 13.64 11.58
C ASN A 200 -3.64 12.85 12.62
N ILE A 201 -2.70 12.06 12.13
CA ILE A 201 -1.89 11.15 12.94
C ILE A 201 -1.10 11.95 14.00
N GLU A 202 -0.70 13.17 13.62
CA GLU A 202 0.05 14.12 14.46
C GLU A 202 -0.67 14.47 15.76
N LEU A 203 -2.01 14.45 15.76
CA LEU A 203 -2.79 14.74 16.96
C LEU A 203 -2.55 13.71 18.07
N GLY A 204 -2.24 12.47 17.73
CA GLY A 204 -2.02 11.41 18.71
C GLY A 204 -1.08 11.82 19.85
N PRO A 205 0.18 12.16 19.57
CA PRO A 205 1.11 12.59 20.60
C PRO A 205 0.84 14.02 21.11
N ILE A 206 0.28 14.92 20.29
CA ILE A 206 -0.03 16.30 20.71
C ILE A 206 -1.04 16.29 21.87
N VAL A 207 -2.12 15.53 21.75
CA VAL A 207 -3.14 15.41 22.83
C VAL A 207 -2.75 14.41 23.92
N GLY A 208 -1.61 13.74 23.81
CA GLY A 208 -1.12 12.78 24.81
C GLY A 208 -1.75 11.40 24.75
N MET A 209 -2.43 11.06 23.68
CA MET A 209 -2.99 9.73 23.42
C MET A 209 -1.87 8.72 23.12
N THR A 210 -0.87 9.13 22.39
CA THR A 210 0.31 8.34 22.03
C THR A 210 1.61 9.04 22.41
N ASP A 211 2.73 8.33 22.34
CA ASP A 211 4.06 8.85 22.63
C ASP A 211 4.73 9.35 21.34
N ARG A 212 4.55 8.58 20.24
CA ARG A 212 5.15 8.82 18.94
C ARG A 212 4.15 8.60 17.80
N ILE A 213 4.56 9.02 16.63
CA ILE A 213 3.91 8.66 15.37
C ILE A 213 4.87 7.88 14.48
N VAL A 214 4.30 7.04 13.61
CA VAL A 214 4.95 6.52 12.40
C VAL A 214 4.09 6.93 11.21
N ASP A 215 4.65 7.75 10.33
CA ASP A 215 3.93 8.26 9.16
C ASP A 215 4.91 8.57 8.02
N ILE A 216 4.35 8.87 6.84
CA ILE A 216 5.11 9.30 5.67
C ILE A 216 5.27 10.82 5.65
N THR A 217 6.41 11.27 5.16
CA THR A 217 6.66 12.68 4.90
C THR A 217 7.38 12.84 3.56
N ALA A 218 6.95 13.83 2.76
CA ALA A 218 7.66 14.21 1.53
C ALA A 218 8.50 15.46 1.76
N THR A 219 7.94 16.50 2.37
CA THR A 219 8.59 17.80 2.56
C THR A 219 8.87 18.15 4.02
N GLY A 220 8.33 17.39 4.94
CA GLY A 220 8.38 17.67 6.39
C GLY A 220 7.56 18.88 6.83
N ALA A 221 6.71 19.47 5.96
CA ALA A 221 5.93 20.66 6.30
C ALA A 221 5.00 20.39 7.47
N THR A 222 4.18 19.34 7.42
CA THR A 222 3.25 18.99 8.52
C THR A 222 3.95 18.78 9.85
N LEU A 223 5.15 18.18 9.83
CA LEU A 223 5.94 17.97 11.04
C LEU A 223 6.37 19.32 11.65
N ARG A 224 6.88 20.23 10.82
CA ARG A 224 7.30 21.58 11.27
C ARG A 224 6.12 22.39 11.81
N ASP A 225 4.99 22.38 11.09
CA ASP A 225 3.79 23.14 11.45
C ASP A 225 3.17 22.66 12.79
N ASN A 226 3.46 21.42 13.20
CA ASN A 226 2.98 20.81 14.45
C ASN A 226 4.09 20.57 15.48
N ASP A 227 5.26 21.23 15.35
CA ASP A 227 6.40 21.11 16.26
C ASP A 227 6.80 19.66 16.56
N LEU A 228 6.78 18.79 15.54
CA LEU A 228 7.25 17.42 15.64
C LEU A 228 8.70 17.30 15.17
N VAL A 229 9.48 16.53 15.90
CA VAL A 229 10.86 16.19 15.56
C VAL A 229 10.97 14.72 15.16
N ILE A 230 11.74 14.47 14.10
CA ILE A 230 12.02 13.11 13.63
C ILE A 230 12.98 12.44 14.62
N THR A 231 12.60 11.27 15.13
CA THR A 231 13.40 10.43 16.02
C THR A 231 13.97 9.20 15.31
N GLY A 232 13.40 8.84 14.16
CA GLY A 232 13.87 7.73 13.35
C GLY A 232 13.46 7.84 11.89
N ARG A 233 14.33 7.38 11.00
CA ARG A 233 14.02 7.18 9.58
C ARG A 233 13.85 5.69 9.33
N ILE A 234 12.73 5.31 8.74
CA ILE A 234 12.35 3.90 8.56
C ILE A 234 12.77 3.42 7.18
N MET A 235 12.21 4.01 6.13
CA MET A 235 12.49 3.68 4.74
C MET A 235 12.03 4.76 3.78
N ASP A 236 12.59 4.75 2.57
CA ASP A 236 12.11 5.56 1.46
C ASP A 236 11.17 4.76 0.58
N CYS A 237 10.14 5.41 0.09
CA CYS A 237 9.13 4.83 -0.79
C CYS A 237 8.98 5.64 -2.07
N THR A 238 8.82 4.93 -3.18
CA THR A 238 8.46 5.47 -4.50
C THR A 238 7.26 4.71 -5.04
N ALA A 239 6.67 5.20 -6.11
CA ALA A 239 5.60 4.49 -6.81
C ALA A 239 6.12 3.19 -7.47
N ARG A 240 5.30 2.15 -7.43
CA ARG A 240 5.61 0.82 -7.96
C ARG A 240 4.54 0.38 -8.95
N PHE A 241 4.97 -0.23 -10.03
CA PHE A 241 4.09 -1.05 -10.87
C PHE A 241 4.11 -2.48 -10.36
N PHE A 242 2.93 -3.02 -10.10
CA PHE A 242 2.76 -4.35 -9.51
C PHE A 242 1.60 -5.09 -10.16
N VAL A 243 1.58 -6.40 -10.01
CA VAL A 243 0.67 -7.27 -10.75
C VAL A 243 0.14 -8.42 -9.90
N ASN A 244 -1.01 -8.93 -10.28
CA ASN A 244 -1.51 -10.20 -9.80
C ASN A 244 -0.63 -11.35 -10.35
N PRO A 245 -0.17 -12.32 -9.53
CA PRO A 245 0.67 -13.42 -10.00
C PRO A 245 0.05 -14.25 -11.13
N GLY A 246 -1.27 -14.44 -11.10
CA GLY A 246 -2.02 -15.11 -12.17
C GLY A 246 -1.96 -14.35 -13.49
N ALA A 247 -2.23 -13.05 -13.47
CA ALA A 247 -2.12 -12.18 -14.64
C ALA A 247 -0.69 -12.15 -15.19
N ALA A 248 0.32 -12.02 -14.32
CA ALA A 248 1.72 -12.06 -14.74
C ALA A 248 2.12 -13.34 -15.48
N ARG A 249 1.49 -14.46 -15.13
CA ARG A 249 1.76 -15.77 -15.74
C ARG A 249 1.00 -16.00 -17.02
N LEU A 250 -0.26 -15.58 -17.06
CA LEU A 250 -1.20 -15.95 -18.12
C LEU A 250 -1.37 -14.88 -19.21
N ASP A 251 -1.09 -13.61 -18.89
CA ASP A 251 -1.28 -12.50 -19.81
C ASP A 251 0.07 -11.84 -20.19
N PRO A 252 0.60 -12.09 -21.40
CA PRO A 252 1.85 -11.50 -21.86
C PRO A 252 1.81 -9.97 -21.94
N ARG A 253 0.62 -9.36 -22.08
CA ARG A 253 0.46 -7.90 -22.12
C ARG A 253 0.99 -7.21 -20.85
N VAL A 254 0.83 -7.88 -19.70
CA VAL A 254 1.33 -7.37 -18.40
C VAL A 254 2.85 -7.22 -18.40
N ARG A 255 3.57 -8.21 -18.94
CA ARG A 255 5.05 -8.17 -19.04
C ARG A 255 5.50 -7.10 -20.04
N ASN A 256 4.85 -7.07 -21.20
CA ASN A 256 5.14 -6.05 -22.23
C ASN A 256 4.94 -4.63 -21.67
N LEU A 257 3.90 -4.41 -20.89
CA LEU A 257 3.67 -3.13 -20.22
C LEU A 257 4.77 -2.83 -19.19
N ALA A 258 5.17 -3.81 -18.37
CA ALA A 258 6.24 -3.66 -17.39
C ALA A 258 7.56 -3.25 -18.05
N ASP A 259 7.95 -3.91 -19.15
CA ASP A 259 9.17 -3.60 -19.91
C ASP A 259 9.13 -2.17 -20.47
N ARG A 260 7.97 -1.76 -20.98
CA ARG A 260 7.75 -0.40 -21.51
C ARG A 260 7.80 0.66 -20.42
N LEU A 261 7.21 0.40 -19.26
CA LEU A 261 7.29 1.29 -18.11
C LEU A 261 8.72 1.41 -17.60
N ALA A 262 9.46 0.29 -17.52
CA ALA A 262 10.86 0.30 -17.11
C ALA A 262 11.75 1.10 -18.10
N ALA A 263 11.47 1.05 -19.41
CA ALA A 263 12.14 1.86 -20.41
C ALA A 263 11.78 3.36 -20.26
N ALA A 264 10.49 3.67 -20.10
CA ALA A 264 10.01 5.05 -19.95
C ALA A 264 10.59 5.76 -18.71
N VAL A 265 10.79 5.01 -17.60
CA VAL A 265 11.43 5.55 -16.39
C VAL A 265 12.91 5.88 -16.62
N LYS A 266 13.65 5.04 -17.36
CA LYS A 266 15.06 5.28 -17.68
C LYS A 266 15.26 6.51 -18.56
N ASP A 267 14.35 6.74 -19.50
CA ASP A 267 14.42 7.87 -20.44
C ASP A 267 14.05 9.20 -19.78
N LYS A 268 13.10 9.17 -18.85
CA LYS A 268 12.77 10.31 -18.01
C LYS A 268 13.65 10.24 -16.77
N HIS A 269 14.83 10.83 -16.76
CA HIS A 269 15.61 11.02 -15.54
C HIS A 269 14.72 11.68 -14.47
N PHE A 270 13.96 10.87 -13.70
CA PHE A 270 13.42 11.32 -12.45
C PHE A 270 14.63 11.49 -11.53
N GLU A 271 15.17 12.72 -11.51
CA GLU A 271 16.24 13.05 -10.56
C GLU A 271 15.70 12.74 -9.17
N PRO A 272 16.33 11.81 -8.42
CA PRO A 272 16.01 11.69 -7.02
C PRO A 272 16.26 13.06 -6.41
N VAL A 273 15.24 13.63 -5.79
CA VAL A 273 15.38 14.89 -5.04
C VAL A 273 16.55 14.68 -4.09
N ALA A 274 17.68 15.32 -4.39
CA ALA A 274 18.88 15.26 -3.57
C ALA A 274 18.53 15.84 -2.21
N GLY A 275 18.21 14.97 -1.28
CA GLY A 275 17.89 15.21 0.12
C GLY A 275 19.06 14.81 0.96
N SER A 276 20.07 15.71 1.03
CA SER A 276 20.98 15.99 2.15
C SER A 276 21.47 14.78 2.94
N ALA A 277 22.64 14.30 2.54
CA ALA A 277 23.64 13.88 3.51
C ALA A 277 24.04 15.14 4.36
N GLN A 278 23.65 15.17 5.62
CA GLN A 278 24.44 15.70 6.74
C GLN A 278 23.76 15.30 8.05
#